data_8b5f41d1c2c93e53287096145e7752bb
#
_entry.id   8b5f41d1c2c93e53287096145e7752bb
#
_cell.length_a   1.000
_cell.length_b   1.000
_cell.length_c   1.000
_cell.angle_alpha   90.00
_cell.angle_beta   90.00
_cell.angle_gamma   90.00
#
_symmetry.space_group_name_H-M   'P 1'
#
loop_
_entity.id
_entity.type
_entity.pdbx_description
1 polymer ?
#
loop_
_entity_poly.entity_id
_entity_poly.type
_entity_poly.pdbx_seq_one_letter_code
_entity_poly.pdbx_strand_id
1 'polypeptide(L)'
;MTVREYLHFAAELKCIRKQEREEAVRNALDAAGLWEVPDRLIRNLSKGYRQRVGLSQALLGNPDILILDEPASGLDPEQQKEMFDSLRTLRKDHTIILSSHILSDIRATADVIWILKEGKLAASDTPENLQAKMTTRQQVTLRVQGDRAELEKAIRAIPEVSEVQDAEDQGVLRFAITSDAAEDIRPMVSRAAVYAGGAILDMNREEKSLEDVFLSLTGKEKSNDSSI
;
A
#
# COMPACT_ATOMS: atom_id res chain seq x y z
N MET A 1 24.25 26.19 4.66
CA MET A 1 24.55 25.80 3.27
C MET A 1 23.28 25.86 2.45
N THR A 2 23.38 26.30 1.21
CA THR A 2 22.33 26.13 0.20
C THR A 2 22.23 24.66 -0.23
N VAL A 3 21.20 24.31 -0.97
CA VAL A 3 21.05 22.94 -1.53
C VAL A 3 22.24 22.59 -2.44
N ARG A 4 22.61 23.50 -3.34
CA ARG A 4 23.74 23.35 -4.27
C ARG A 4 25.07 23.14 -3.53
N GLU A 5 25.37 24.00 -2.56
CA GLU A 5 26.59 23.89 -1.74
C GLU A 5 26.66 22.53 -1.02
N TYR A 6 25.55 22.10 -0.46
CA TYR A 6 25.45 20.82 0.23
C TYR A 6 25.68 19.61 -0.72
N LEU A 7 25.06 19.63 -1.89
CA LEU A 7 25.23 18.57 -2.86
C LEU A 7 26.66 18.51 -3.43
N HIS A 8 27.31 19.65 -3.66
CA HIS A 8 28.72 19.70 -4.02
C HIS A 8 29.61 19.11 -2.93
N PHE A 9 29.35 19.46 -1.67
CA PHE A 9 30.06 18.88 -0.53
C PHE A 9 29.83 17.35 -0.46
N ALA A 10 28.59 16.89 -0.61
CA ALA A 10 28.29 15.47 -0.62
C ALA A 10 28.94 14.73 -1.81
N ALA A 11 28.98 15.34 -2.99
CA ALA A 11 29.67 14.80 -4.17
C ALA A 11 31.17 14.63 -3.93
N GLU A 12 31.76 15.56 -3.19
CA GLU A 12 33.18 15.49 -2.80
C GLU A 12 33.43 14.31 -1.83
N LEU A 13 32.57 14.16 -0.80
CA LEU A 13 32.65 13.05 0.15
C LEU A 13 32.48 11.70 -0.53
N LYS A 14 31.64 11.63 -1.58
CA LYS A 14 31.46 10.42 -2.42
C LYS A 14 32.62 10.21 -3.42
N CYS A 15 33.67 11.00 -3.35
CA CYS A 15 34.83 10.92 -4.22
C CYS A 15 34.51 11.10 -5.72
N ILE A 16 33.43 11.80 -6.08
CA ILE A 16 33.14 12.13 -7.47
C ILE A 16 34.22 13.07 -8.00
N ARG A 17 34.77 12.79 -9.18
CA ARG A 17 35.84 13.56 -9.78
C ARG A 17 35.43 15.02 -9.96
N LYS A 18 36.30 15.96 -9.64
CA LYS A 18 36.00 17.40 -9.65
C LYS A 18 35.37 17.89 -10.96
N GLN A 19 35.79 17.33 -12.09
CA GLN A 19 35.26 17.68 -13.42
C GLN A 19 33.81 17.21 -13.65
N GLU A 20 33.33 16.19 -12.92
CA GLU A 20 32.02 15.57 -13.06
C GLU A 20 31.02 16.06 -12.00
N ARG A 21 31.51 16.73 -10.95
CA ARG A 21 30.65 17.13 -9.80
C ARG A 21 29.50 18.05 -10.18
N GLU A 22 29.77 19.05 -11.06
CA GLU A 22 28.73 19.98 -11.49
C GLU A 22 27.62 19.29 -12.25
N GLU A 23 27.95 18.37 -13.14
CA GLU A 23 26.99 17.57 -13.88
C GLU A 23 26.23 16.60 -12.97
N ALA A 24 26.94 15.91 -12.06
CA ALA A 24 26.32 15.00 -11.10
C ALA A 24 25.34 15.73 -10.17
N VAL A 25 25.70 16.93 -9.69
CA VAL A 25 24.81 17.76 -8.85
C VAL A 25 23.58 18.21 -9.62
N ARG A 26 23.74 18.67 -10.87
CA ARG A 26 22.63 19.07 -11.71
C ARG A 26 21.66 17.91 -11.95
N ASN A 27 22.17 16.74 -12.36
CA ASN A 27 21.36 15.57 -12.61
C ASN A 27 20.60 15.11 -11.35
N ALA A 28 21.26 15.17 -10.19
CA ALA A 28 20.63 14.82 -8.91
C ALA A 28 19.54 15.84 -8.48
N LEU A 29 19.74 17.13 -8.75
CA LEU A 29 18.70 18.17 -8.54
C LEU A 29 17.48 17.93 -9.42
N ASP A 30 17.71 17.66 -10.70
CA ASP A 30 16.65 17.42 -11.68
C ASP A 30 15.83 16.16 -11.31
N ALA A 31 16.51 15.06 -11.01
CA ALA A 31 15.88 13.79 -10.65
C ALA A 31 15.05 13.86 -9.36
N ALA A 32 15.44 14.74 -8.42
CA ALA A 32 14.71 14.96 -7.17
C ALA A 32 13.71 16.14 -7.23
N GLY A 33 13.54 16.80 -8.39
CA GLY A 33 12.63 17.94 -8.56
C GLY A 33 13.02 19.17 -7.73
N LEU A 34 14.32 19.49 -7.64
CA LEU A 34 14.87 20.59 -6.83
C LEU A 34 15.39 21.77 -7.66
N TRP A 35 15.16 21.77 -8.96
CA TRP A 35 15.68 22.78 -9.90
C TRP A 35 15.23 24.23 -9.59
N GLU A 36 14.10 24.42 -8.87
CA GLU A 36 13.61 25.74 -8.47
C GLU A 36 14.29 26.32 -7.22
N VAL A 37 14.95 25.48 -6.42
CA VAL A 37 15.43 25.88 -5.09
C VAL A 37 16.92 25.60 -4.81
N PRO A 38 17.81 25.49 -5.83
CA PRO A 38 19.19 25.07 -5.62
C PRO A 38 19.99 26.05 -4.73
N ASP A 39 19.64 27.32 -4.76
CA ASP A 39 20.37 28.36 -4.03
C ASP A 39 19.65 28.79 -2.73
N ARG A 40 18.55 28.09 -2.35
CA ARG A 40 17.90 28.27 -1.05
C ARG A 40 18.67 27.57 0.07
N LEU A 41 18.69 28.20 1.24
CA LEU A 41 19.24 27.57 2.46
C LEU A 41 18.36 26.35 2.86
N ILE A 42 18.99 25.21 3.11
CA ILE A 42 18.29 23.97 3.50
C ILE A 42 17.42 24.17 4.74
N ARG A 43 17.86 24.96 5.73
CA ARG A 43 17.10 25.27 6.93
C ARG A 43 15.75 25.98 6.66
N ASN A 44 15.63 26.66 5.54
CA ASN A 44 14.46 27.43 5.14
C ASN A 44 13.50 26.63 4.24
N LEU A 45 13.83 25.37 3.94
CA LEU A 45 12.99 24.49 3.14
C LEU A 45 11.89 23.82 3.98
N SER A 46 10.76 23.52 3.35
CA SER A 46 9.74 22.64 3.93
C SER A 46 10.30 21.26 4.20
N LYS A 47 9.59 20.43 4.98
CA LYS A 47 10.00 19.05 5.24
C LYS A 47 10.13 18.26 3.95
N GLY A 48 9.18 18.38 3.01
CA GLY A 48 9.20 17.69 1.72
C GLY A 48 10.41 18.06 0.87
N TYR A 49 10.72 19.35 0.77
CA TYR A 49 11.94 19.77 0.07
C TYR A 49 13.21 19.24 0.74
N ARG A 50 13.29 19.18 2.06
CA ARG A 50 14.45 18.57 2.75
C ARG A 50 14.59 17.08 2.48
N GLN A 51 13.48 16.33 2.38
CA GLN A 51 13.51 14.92 2.00
C GLN A 51 13.97 14.74 0.55
N ARG A 52 13.52 15.60 -0.37
CA ARG A 52 14.04 15.62 -1.75
C ARG A 52 15.54 15.95 -1.83
N VAL A 53 16.05 16.80 -0.94
CA VAL A 53 17.51 17.03 -0.81
C VAL A 53 18.22 15.74 -0.38
N GLY A 54 17.66 14.98 0.56
CA GLY A 54 18.18 13.67 0.94
C GLY A 54 18.18 12.68 -0.22
N LEU A 55 17.09 12.61 -0.99
CA LEU A 55 17.01 11.80 -2.20
C LEU A 55 18.06 12.22 -3.24
N SER A 56 18.19 13.53 -3.49
CA SER A 56 19.20 14.07 -4.40
C SER A 56 20.63 13.68 -3.98
N GLN A 57 20.94 13.76 -2.68
CA GLN A 57 22.21 13.28 -2.14
C GLN A 57 22.42 11.78 -2.36
N ALA A 58 21.38 10.96 -2.20
CA ALA A 58 21.47 9.52 -2.43
C ALA A 58 21.81 9.23 -3.90
N LEU A 59 21.23 9.98 -4.83
CA LEU A 59 21.43 9.85 -6.28
C LEU A 59 22.80 10.28 -6.79
N LEU A 60 23.57 11.06 -6.01
CA LEU A 60 24.91 11.49 -6.42
C LEU A 60 25.81 10.29 -6.70
N GLY A 61 26.41 10.27 -7.88
CA GLY A 61 27.27 9.19 -8.36
C GLY A 61 26.52 8.09 -9.05
N ASN A 62 25.20 8.27 -9.31
CA ASN A 62 24.35 7.33 -10.04
C ASN A 62 24.50 5.87 -9.55
N PRO A 63 24.18 5.59 -8.26
CA PRO A 63 24.38 4.26 -7.68
C PRO A 63 23.39 3.24 -8.26
N ASP A 64 23.80 1.99 -8.46
CA ASP A 64 22.92 0.92 -8.92
C ASP A 64 21.80 0.60 -7.88
N ILE A 65 22.09 0.83 -6.58
CA ILE A 65 21.19 0.52 -5.48
C ILE A 65 20.97 1.77 -4.62
N LEU A 66 19.70 2.12 -4.40
CA LEU A 66 19.26 3.16 -3.48
C LEU A 66 18.61 2.52 -2.25
N ILE A 67 19.03 2.92 -1.05
CA ILE A 67 18.40 2.50 0.21
C ILE A 67 17.81 3.74 0.88
N LEU A 68 16.50 3.74 1.06
CA LEU A 68 15.72 4.87 1.55
C LEU A 68 14.90 4.45 2.78
N ASP A 69 15.17 5.09 3.90
CA ASP A 69 14.44 4.84 5.14
C ASP A 69 13.34 5.89 5.30
N GLU A 70 12.06 5.42 5.29
CA GLU A 70 10.87 6.24 5.45
C GLU A 70 10.86 7.53 4.58
N PRO A 71 11.11 7.47 3.25
CA PRO A 71 11.33 8.67 2.42
C PRO A 71 10.13 9.61 2.34
N ALA A 72 8.91 9.13 2.59
CA ALA A 72 7.68 9.92 2.56
C ALA A 72 7.11 10.22 3.95
N SER A 73 7.82 9.89 5.04
CA SER A 73 7.32 10.06 6.41
C SER A 73 7.05 11.51 6.78
N GLY A 74 5.83 11.80 7.23
CA GLY A 74 5.39 13.13 7.70
C GLY A 74 5.32 14.17 6.60
N LEU A 75 5.17 13.74 5.35
CA LEU A 75 4.72 14.57 4.24
C LEU A 75 3.19 14.62 4.22
N ASP A 76 2.63 15.70 3.64
CA ASP A 76 1.21 15.69 3.28
C ASP A 76 0.93 14.74 2.11
N PRO A 77 -0.34 14.36 1.85
CA PRO A 77 -0.68 13.37 0.83
C PRO A 77 -0.21 13.74 -0.59
N GLU A 78 -0.21 15.02 -0.94
CA GLU A 78 0.26 15.49 -2.25
C GLU A 78 1.76 15.29 -2.40
N GLN A 79 2.52 15.71 -1.40
CA GLN A 79 3.98 15.53 -1.36
C GLN A 79 4.40 14.06 -1.29
N GLN A 80 3.63 13.21 -0.58
CA GLN A 80 3.85 11.75 -0.57
C GLN A 80 3.71 11.18 -1.98
N LYS A 81 2.61 11.50 -2.67
CA LYS A 81 2.38 11.06 -4.05
C LYS A 81 3.52 11.48 -4.97
N GLU A 82 3.94 12.75 -4.91
CA GLU A 82 5.05 13.26 -5.72
C GLU A 82 6.37 12.52 -5.43
N MET A 83 6.64 12.18 -4.16
CA MET A 83 7.82 11.40 -3.78
C MET A 83 7.77 10.00 -4.41
N PHE A 84 6.65 9.28 -4.29
CA PHE A 84 6.49 7.96 -4.87
C PHE A 84 6.51 7.98 -6.40
N ASP A 85 5.97 9.01 -7.05
CA ASP A 85 6.05 9.18 -8.51
C ASP A 85 7.51 9.40 -8.97
N SER A 86 8.30 10.14 -8.19
CA SER A 86 9.74 10.28 -8.43
C SER A 86 10.47 8.93 -8.29
N LEU A 87 10.17 8.15 -7.24
CA LEU A 87 10.75 6.83 -7.03
C LEU A 87 10.37 5.85 -8.16
N ARG A 88 9.13 5.90 -8.66
CA ARG A 88 8.70 5.10 -9.82
C ARG A 88 9.48 5.44 -11.09
N THR A 89 9.87 6.69 -11.26
CA THR A 89 10.70 7.10 -12.40
C THR A 89 12.11 6.55 -12.25
N LEU A 90 12.69 6.67 -11.05
CA LEU A 90 14.05 6.24 -10.74
C LEU A 90 14.25 4.70 -10.80
N ARG A 91 13.20 3.91 -10.55
CA ARG A 91 13.28 2.44 -10.61
C ARG A 91 13.67 1.87 -11.98
N LYS A 92 13.63 2.68 -13.05
CA LYS A 92 14.05 2.25 -14.39
C LYS A 92 15.56 2.05 -14.48
N ASP A 93 16.31 2.83 -13.71
CA ASP A 93 17.76 2.88 -13.75
C ASP A 93 18.42 2.42 -12.44
N HIS A 94 17.61 2.24 -11.37
CA HIS A 94 18.09 1.91 -10.03
C HIS A 94 17.29 0.77 -9.40
N THR A 95 17.96 -0.07 -8.62
CA THR A 95 17.27 -0.94 -7.65
C THR A 95 17.00 -0.13 -6.40
N ILE A 96 15.70 -0.01 -6.02
CA ILE A 96 15.31 0.79 -4.86
C ILE A 96 14.85 -0.14 -3.74
N ILE A 97 15.48 -0.02 -2.57
CA ILE A 97 15.05 -0.64 -1.32
C ILE A 97 14.54 0.49 -0.43
N LEU A 98 13.27 0.44 -0.04
CA LEU A 98 12.69 1.45 0.83
C LEU A 98 11.95 0.83 2.00
N SER A 99 11.99 1.48 3.15
CA SER A 99 11.09 1.21 4.27
C SER A 99 9.90 2.17 4.21
N SER A 100 8.72 1.71 4.60
CA SER A 100 7.55 2.55 4.80
C SER A 100 6.54 1.85 5.71
N HIS A 101 5.76 2.65 6.41
CA HIS A 101 4.58 2.20 7.17
C HIS A 101 3.26 2.49 6.41
N ILE A 102 3.32 3.10 5.23
CA ILE A 102 2.15 3.43 4.39
C ILE A 102 1.97 2.31 3.36
N LEU A 103 1.14 1.32 3.72
CA LEU A 103 1.00 0.08 2.94
C LEU A 103 0.33 0.29 1.57
N SER A 104 -0.59 1.27 1.46
CA SER A 104 -1.21 1.66 0.18
C SER A 104 -0.19 2.09 -0.87
N ASP A 105 0.79 2.88 -0.45
CA ASP A 105 1.81 3.42 -1.34
C ASP A 105 2.82 2.34 -1.75
N ILE A 106 3.18 1.46 -0.79
CA ILE A 106 4.00 0.28 -1.06
C ILE A 106 3.34 -0.63 -2.09
N ARG A 107 2.04 -0.96 -1.92
CA ARG A 107 1.28 -1.76 -2.87
C ARG A 107 1.34 -1.19 -4.30
N ALA A 108 1.23 0.12 -4.42
CA ALA A 108 1.21 0.81 -5.71
C ALA A 108 2.60 0.97 -6.35
N THR A 109 3.70 0.73 -5.61
CA THR A 109 5.05 1.11 -6.05
C THR A 109 6.03 -0.05 -6.05
N ALA A 110 5.92 -0.98 -5.09
CA ALA A 110 6.89 -2.07 -4.92
C ALA A 110 6.60 -3.26 -5.85
N ASP A 111 7.65 -3.85 -6.40
CA ASP A 111 7.57 -5.11 -7.14
C ASP A 111 7.58 -6.32 -6.18
N VAL A 112 8.31 -6.21 -5.07
CA VAL A 112 8.42 -7.22 -4.01
C VAL A 112 8.34 -6.54 -2.65
N ILE A 113 7.60 -7.16 -1.73
CA ILE A 113 7.45 -6.69 -0.35
C ILE A 113 8.14 -7.69 0.59
N TRP A 114 8.95 -7.17 1.50
CA TRP A 114 9.51 -7.90 2.61
C TRP A 114 8.84 -7.48 3.91
N ILE A 115 8.20 -8.44 4.59
CA ILE A 115 7.59 -8.20 5.90
C ILE A 115 8.56 -8.71 6.97
N LEU A 116 8.98 -7.81 7.83
CA LEU A 116 9.88 -8.12 8.94
C LEU A 116 9.11 -8.18 10.26
N LYS A 117 9.38 -9.21 11.07
CA LYS A 117 8.87 -9.36 12.43
C LYS A 117 10.01 -9.76 13.35
N GLU A 118 10.23 -9.01 14.43
CA GLU A 118 11.26 -9.29 15.44
C GLU A 118 12.66 -9.52 14.84
N GLY A 119 13.02 -8.71 13.82
CA GLY A 119 14.32 -8.79 13.14
C GLY A 119 14.45 -9.98 12.17
N LYS A 120 13.38 -10.75 11.91
CA LYS A 120 13.36 -11.87 10.98
C LYS A 120 12.44 -11.60 9.81
N LEU A 121 12.77 -12.14 8.65
CA LEU A 121 11.91 -12.09 7.46
C LEU A 121 10.72 -13.04 7.67
N ALA A 122 9.52 -12.46 7.84
CA ALA A 122 8.28 -13.21 8.03
C ALA A 122 7.64 -13.59 6.69
N ALA A 123 7.73 -12.73 5.69
CA ALA A 123 7.23 -13.01 4.34
C ALA A 123 8.00 -12.20 3.29
N SER A 124 8.09 -12.75 2.07
CA SER A 124 8.66 -12.09 0.89
C SER A 124 7.91 -12.56 -0.34
N ASP A 125 7.21 -11.65 -1.01
CA ASP A 125 6.50 -11.92 -2.28
C ASP A 125 6.06 -10.62 -2.95
N THR A 126 5.41 -10.74 -4.13
CA THR A 126 4.72 -9.61 -4.74
C THR A 126 3.52 -9.18 -3.91
N PRO A 127 3.05 -7.92 -4.00
CA PRO A 127 1.85 -7.45 -3.31
C PRO A 127 0.64 -8.36 -3.54
N GLU A 128 0.41 -8.79 -4.79
CA GLU A 128 -0.70 -9.64 -5.21
C GLU A 128 -0.63 -11.03 -4.57
N ASN A 129 0.56 -11.65 -4.58
CA ASN A 129 0.77 -12.98 -4.00
C ASN A 129 0.63 -12.97 -2.48
N LEU A 130 1.13 -11.93 -1.81
CA LEU A 130 0.93 -11.78 -0.36
C LEU A 130 -0.55 -11.70 -0.01
N GLN A 131 -1.31 -10.93 -0.78
CA GLN A 131 -2.75 -10.80 -0.60
C GLN A 131 -3.47 -12.13 -0.89
N ALA A 132 -3.11 -12.82 -1.97
CA ALA A 132 -3.71 -14.11 -2.35
C ALA A 132 -3.44 -15.22 -1.32
N LYS A 133 -2.21 -15.33 -0.81
CA LYS A 133 -1.82 -16.35 0.20
C LYS A 133 -2.61 -16.24 1.51
N MET A 134 -3.08 -15.05 1.86
CA MET A 134 -3.87 -14.82 3.07
C MET A 134 -5.38 -14.91 2.84
N THR A 135 -5.80 -15.04 1.57
CA THR A 135 -7.20 -15.20 1.19
C THR A 135 -7.55 -16.69 1.10
N THR A 136 -7.26 -17.46 2.16
CA THR A 136 -7.74 -18.84 2.28
C THR A 136 -9.25 -18.93 2.47
N ARG A 137 -9.88 -17.83 2.88
CA ARG A 137 -11.34 -17.71 3.06
C ARG A 137 -11.84 -16.47 2.35
N GLN A 138 -12.79 -16.66 1.45
CA GLN A 138 -13.50 -15.52 0.85
C GLN A 138 -14.56 -15.02 1.83
N GLN A 139 -14.71 -13.72 1.92
CA GLN A 139 -15.81 -13.09 2.63
C GLN A 139 -16.62 -12.25 1.65
N VAL A 140 -17.91 -12.55 1.54
CA VAL A 140 -18.86 -11.83 0.69
C VAL A 140 -19.89 -11.14 1.58
N THR A 141 -20.00 -9.83 1.44
CA THR A 141 -21.07 -9.05 2.07
C THR A 141 -22.20 -8.89 1.07
N LEU A 142 -23.42 -9.35 1.44
CA LEU A 142 -24.66 -9.20 0.67
C LEU A 142 -25.61 -8.27 1.43
N ARG A 143 -26.11 -7.21 0.77
CA ARG A 143 -27.22 -6.40 1.24
C ARG A 143 -28.45 -6.71 0.39
N VAL A 144 -29.55 -7.13 1.04
CA VAL A 144 -30.72 -7.66 0.36
C VAL A 144 -32.00 -7.32 1.13
N GLN A 145 -33.10 -7.13 0.42
CA GLN A 145 -34.44 -7.07 1.01
C GLN A 145 -35.19 -8.36 0.72
N GLY A 146 -35.93 -8.88 1.70
CA GLY A 146 -36.69 -10.11 1.54
C GLY A 146 -36.98 -10.78 2.88
N ASP A 147 -37.48 -12.03 2.83
CA ASP A 147 -37.70 -12.84 4.03
C ASP A 147 -36.36 -13.36 4.56
N ARG A 148 -36.05 -13.00 5.82
CA ARG A 148 -34.77 -13.35 6.46
C ARG A 148 -34.54 -14.87 6.52
N ALA A 149 -35.58 -15.62 6.91
CA ALA A 149 -35.45 -17.06 7.11
C ALA A 149 -35.24 -17.82 5.80
N GLU A 150 -35.95 -17.44 4.75
CA GLU A 150 -35.80 -18.04 3.41
C GLU A 150 -34.44 -17.68 2.79
N LEU A 151 -34.00 -16.45 2.95
CA LEU A 151 -32.68 -15.99 2.45
C LEU A 151 -31.52 -16.70 3.17
N GLU A 152 -31.56 -16.73 4.52
CA GLU A 152 -30.52 -17.43 5.30
C GLU A 152 -30.45 -18.91 4.95
N LYS A 153 -31.60 -19.57 4.85
CA LYS A 153 -31.69 -20.99 4.47
C LYS A 153 -31.12 -21.24 3.08
N ALA A 154 -31.44 -20.39 2.11
CA ALA A 154 -30.96 -20.52 0.74
C ALA A 154 -29.44 -20.30 0.64
N ILE A 155 -28.89 -19.33 1.39
CA ILE A 155 -27.46 -19.06 1.40
C ILE A 155 -26.69 -20.18 2.10
N ARG A 156 -27.18 -20.68 3.24
CA ARG A 156 -26.56 -21.80 3.96
C ARG A 156 -26.62 -23.13 3.21
N ALA A 157 -27.53 -23.28 2.24
CA ALA A 157 -27.62 -24.46 1.39
C ALA A 157 -26.53 -24.52 0.30
N ILE A 158 -25.75 -23.46 0.11
CA ILE A 158 -24.63 -23.43 -0.83
C ILE A 158 -23.48 -24.25 -0.22
N PRO A 159 -23.01 -25.34 -0.87
CA PRO A 159 -21.98 -26.22 -0.30
C PRO A 159 -20.66 -25.54 0.02
N GLU A 160 -20.32 -24.51 -0.73
CA GLU A 160 -19.08 -23.73 -0.62
C GLU A 160 -19.12 -22.71 0.53
N VAL A 161 -20.27 -22.51 1.17
CA VAL A 161 -20.43 -21.56 2.29
C VAL A 161 -20.13 -22.29 3.61
N SER A 162 -19.13 -21.79 4.33
CA SER A 162 -18.72 -22.32 5.63
C SER A 162 -19.39 -21.62 6.81
N GLU A 163 -19.65 -20.32 6.68
CA GLU A 163 -20.26 -19.52 7.74
C GLU A 163 -21.13 -18.41 7.16
N VAL A 164 -22.26 -18.13 7.84
CA VAL A 164 -23.16 -17.02 7.53
C VAL A 164 -23.51 -16.29 8.81
N GLN A 165 -23.16 -15.02 8.85
CA GLN A 165 -23.58 -14.08 9.90
C GLN A 165 -24.53 -13.08 9.27
N ASP A 166 -25.57 -12.67 9.98
CA ASP A 166 -26.53 -11.69 9.48
C ASP A 166 -26.78 -10.59 10.51
N ALA A 167 -27.15 -9.44 9.99
CA ALA A 167 -27.62 -8.28 10.73
C ALA A 167 -28.74 -7.61 9.94
N GLU A 168 -29.63 -6.93 10.63
CA GLU A 168 -30.69 -6.15 10.01
C GLU A 168 -30.58 -4.68 10.41
N ASP A 169 -30.63 -3.81 9.43
CA ASP A 169 -30.65 -2.36 9.62
C ASP A 169 -31.72 -1.71 8.72
N GLN A 170 -32.70 -1.06 9.33
CA GLN A 170 -33.78 -0.34 8.65
C GLN A 170 -34.53 -1.15 7.58
N GLY A 171 -34.79 -2.45 7.84
CA GLY A 171 -35.48 -3.34 6.90
C GLY A 171 -34.59 -3.85 5.74
N VAL A 172 -33.29 -3.62 5.78
CA VAL A 172 -32.30 -4.19 4.88
C VAL A 172 -31.50 -5.24 5.64
N LEU A 173 -31.51 -6.46 5.11
CA LEU A 173 -30.68 -7.56 5.64
C LEU A 173 -29.27 -7.44 5.10
N ARG A 174 -28.29 -7.63 5.99
CA ARG A 174 -26.89 -7.72 5.65
C ARG A 174 -26.37 -9.10 6.04
N PHE A 175 -25.92 -9.88 5.08
CA PHE A 175 -25.27 -11.16 5.29
C PHE A 175 -23.78 -11.02 5.07
N ALA A 176 -22.96 -11.47 6.04
CA ALA A 176 -21.54 -11.71 5.90
C ALA A 176 -21.35 -13.21 5.69
N ILE A 177 -20.93 -13.60 4.50
CA ILE A 177 -20.87 -14.97 4.02
C ILE A 177 -19.41 -15.38 3.87
N THR A 178 -18.96 -16.39 4.60
CA THR A 178 -17.60 -16.91 4.52
C THR A 178 -17.57 -18.20 3.71
N SER A 179 -16.58 -18.34 2.84
CA SER A 179 -16.36 -19.53 2.02
C SER A 179 -14.89 -19.90 1.96
N ASP A 180 -14.61 -21.20 1.98
CA ASP A 180 -13.28 -21.78 1.79
C ASP A 180 -13.00 -22.14 0.30
N ALA A 181 -13.95 -21.84 -0.63
CA ALA A 181 -13.78 -22.11 -2.04
C ALA A 181 -12.72 -21.20 -2.69
N ALA A 182 -11.97 -21.73 -3.66
CA ALA A 182 -11.03 -20.93 -4.46
C ALA A 182 -11.75 -20.06 -5.50
N GLU A 183 -12.90 -20.51 -6.00
CA GLU A 183 -13.71 -19.82 -7.00
C GLU A 183 -14.61 -18.77 -6.36
N ASP A 184 -14.96 -17.72 -7.12
CA ASP A 184 -15.84 -16.65 -6.68
C ASP A 184 -17.25 -17.15 -6.43
N ILE A 185 -17.71 -17.11 -5.17
CA ILE A 185 -19.04 -17.59 -4.77
C ILE A 185 -20.17 -16.59 -5.05
N ARG A 186 -19.88 -15.35 -5.42
CA ARG A 186 -20.91 -14.32 -5.66
C ARG A 186 -21.98 -14.75 -6.66
N PRO A 187 -21.67 -15.43 -7.78
CA PRO A 187 -22.70 -15.91 -8.69
C PRO A 187 -23.68 -16.94 -8.05
N MET A 188 -23.17 -17.78 -7.13
CA MET A 188 -23.99 -18.78 -6.42
C MET A 188 -24.88 -18.08 -5.38
N VAL A 189 -24.29 -17.19 -4.58
CA VAL A 189 -24.99 -16.39 -3.58
C VAL A 189 -26.09 -15.54 -4.23
N SER A 190 -25.79 -14.88 -5.35
CA SER A 190 -26.75 -14.08 -6.09
C SER A 190 -27.96 -14.89 -6.55
N ARG A 191 -27.70 -16.07 -7.16
CA ARG A 191 -28.77 -16.97 -7.57
C ARG A 191 -29.62 -17.45 -6.41
N ALA A 192 -28.99 -17.88 -5.33
CA ALA A 192 -29.70 -18.35 -4.14
C ALA A 192 -30.60 -17.25 -3.53
N ALA A 193 -30.07 -16.04 -3.42
CA ALA A 193 -30.83 -14.90 -2.89
C ALA A 193 -32.04 -14.54 -3.77
N VAL A 194 -31.87 -14.51 -5.09
CA VAL A 194 -32.96 -14.20 -6.04
C VAL A 194 -34.02 -15.32 -6.04
N TYR A 195 -33.62 -16.61 -6.02
CA TYR A 195 -34.58 -17.71 -5.93
C TYR A 195 -35.35 -17.75 -4.61
N ALA A 196 -34.77 -17.24 -3.53
CA ALA A 196 -35.45 -17.04 -2.25
C ALA A 196 -36.34 -15.77 -2.20
N GLY A 197 -36.54 -15.12 -3.35
CA GLY A 197 -37.38 -13.90 -3.45
C GLY A 197 -36.69 -12.62 -2.95
N GLY A 198 -35.38 -12.63 -2.78
CA GLY A 198 -34.61 -11.47 -2.33
C GLY A 198 -34.34 -10.46 -3.44
N ALA A 199 -34.48 -9.16 -3.10
CA ALA A 199 -34.03 -8.06 -3.94
C ALA A 199 -32.65 -7.61 -3.50
N ILE A 200 -31.63 -7.94 -4.28
CA ILE A 200 -30.22 -7.60 -4.00
C ILE A 200 -30.02 -6.10 -4.18
N LEU A 201 -29.53 -5.45 -3.15
CA LEU A 201 -29.20 -4.01 -3.16
C LEU A 201 -27.71 -3.79 -3.42
N ASP A 202 -26.87 -4.69 -2.88
CA ASP A 202 -25.42 -4.60 -3.02
C ASP A 202 -24.79 -5.96 -2.73
N MET A 203 -23.68 -6.26 -3.41
CA MET A 203 -22.89 -7.48 -3.17
C MET A 203 -21.41 -7.22 -3.42
N ASN A 204 -20.61 -7.29 -2.38
CA ASN A 204 -19.19 -7.05 -2.44
C ASN A 204 -18.40 -8.26 -1.92
N ARG A 205 -17.30 -8.57 -2.58
CA ARG A 205 -16.27 -9.46 -2.03
C ARG A 205 -15.31 -8.61 -1.22
N GLU A 206 -15.14 -8.94 0.05
CA GLU A 206 -14.11 -8.32 0.87
C GLU A 206 -12.76 -8.92 0.47
N GLU A 207 -11.94 -8.09 -0.15
CA GLU A 207 -10.54 -8.42 -0.38
C GLU A 207 -9.76 -8.02 0.87
N LYS A 208 -9.00 -8.97 1.43
CA LYS A 208 -8.07 -8.63 2.52
C LYS A 208 -7.07 -7.61 2.00
N SER A 209 -6.93 -6.53 2.71
CA SER A 209 -5.94 -5.50 2.41
C SER A 209 -4.53 -5.96 2.79
N LEU A 210 -3.49 -5.30 2.28
CA LEU A 210 -2.12 -5.54 2.75
C LEU A 210 -1.98 -5.24 4.25
N GLU A 211 -2.78 -4.33 4.78
CA GLU A 211 -2.88 -4.04 6.20
C GLU A 211 -3.33 -5.26 7.00
N ASP A 212 -4.34 -5.98 6.52
CA ASP A 212 -4.83 -7.21 7.16
C ASP A 212 -3.77 -8.32 7.09
N VAL A 213 -3.06 -8.43 5.97
CA VAL A 213 -1.90 -9.33 5.81
C VAL A 213 -0.83 -9.00 6.83
N PHE A 214 -0.45 -7.74 6.92
CA PHE A 214 0.58 -7.26 7.85
C PHE A 214 0.18 -7.53 9.31
N LEU A 215 -1.06 -7.20 9.70
CA LEU A 215 -1.57 -7.41 11.06
C LEU A 215 -1.57 -8.90 11.42
N SER A 216 -2.01 -9.77 10.53
CA SER A 216 -2.04 -11.22 10.77
C SER A 216 -0.64 -11.82 10.93
N LEU A 217 0.33 -11.38 10.13
CA LEU A 217 1.72 -11.84 10.22
C LEU A 217 2.45 -11.27 11.43
N THR A 218 2.12 -10.05 11.85
CA THR A 218 2.76 -9.39 12.99
C THR A 218 2.09 -9.71 14.33
N GLY A 219 0.91 -10.34 14.35
CA GLY A 219 0.18 -10.72 15.58
C GLY A 219 -0.49 -9.53 16.27
N LYS A 220 -0.70 -8.41 15.59
CA LYS A 220 -1.53 -7.30 16.09
C LYS A 220 -2.96 -7.53 15.60
N GLU A 221 -3.82 -8.10 16.45
CA GLU A 221 -5.27 -8.09 16.18
C GLU A 221 -5.76 -6.64 16.10
N LYS A 222 -6.68 -6.36 15.16
CA LYS A 222 -7.45 -5.12 15.19
C LYS A 222 -8.16 -5.08 16.55
N SER A 223 -7.77 -4.22 17.46
CA SER A 223 -8.65 -3.83 18.56
C SER A 223 -9.89 -3.23 17.90
N ASN A 224 -11.03 -3.91 18.05
CA ASN A 224 -12.36 -3.41 17.67
C ASN A 224 -12.65 -2.19 18.54
N ASP A 225 -12.16 -1.03 18.14
CA ASP A 225 -12.63 0.26 18.64
C ASP A 225 -13.75 0.75 17.71
N SER A 226 -14.87 0.03 17.82
CA SER A 226 -16.17 0.51 17.36
C SER A 226 -16.95 0.95 18.60
N SER A 227 -16.60 2.10 19.11
CA SER A 227 -17.42 2.81 20.10
C SER A 227 -17.29 4.31 19.78
N ILE A 228 -18.21 4.82 19.05
CA ILE A 228 -19.08 6.00 19.27
C ILE A 228 -19.82 6.29 17.97
#